data_2713d96d0db00beee2a6d3fdc23d4c02
#
_entry.id   2713d96d0db00beee2a6d3fdc23d4c02
#
_cell.length_a   1.000
_cell.length_b   1.000
_cell.length_c   1.000
_cell.angle_alpha   90.00
_cell.angle_beta   90.00
_cell.angle_gamma   90.00
#
_symmetry.space_group_name_H-M   'P 1'
#
loop_
_entity.id
_entity.type
_entity.pdbx_description
1 polymer ?
#
loop_
_entity_poly.entity_id
_entity_poly.type
_entity_poly.pdbx_seq_one_letter_code
_entity_poly.pdbx_strand_id
1 'polypeptide(L)'
;MITGELKNKIDSLWDIFAAGGLVNPLEVIEQITYLMFIHDLDDSDNMRAKESAMLGLSYQSIFSEKVKIGERTIAGSQLKWSVFHDFPADRMYTIMQEWVFPFIKTLHSDKNSAYSKYMDDAIFKLPTPLVLSKVVDALDEIYQMMNELQTADVRGDVYELSLIHISEPTRP
;
A
#
# COMPACT_ATOMS: atom_id res chain seq x y z
N MET A 1 6.56 19.20 -7.82
CA MET A 1 7.34 19.80 -6.72
C MET A 1 6.76 19.40 -5.38
N ILE A 2 7.59 18.86 -4.52
CA ILE A 2 7.16 18.43 -3.19
C ILE A 2 7.19 19.62 -2.23
N THR A 3 6.11 19.82 -1.49
CA THR A 3 6.07 20.83 -0.44
C THR A 3 6.89 20.35 0.77
N GLY A 4 7.34 21.31 1.62
CA GLY A 4 8.01 20.97 2.88
C GLY A 4 7.11 20.14 3.80
N GLU A 5 5.81 20.35 3.73
CA GLU A 5 4.83 19.59 4.52
C GLU A 5 4.78 18.12 4.12
N LEU A 6 4.77 17.86 2.80
CA LEU A 6 4.80 16.48 2.31
C LEU A 6 6.10 15.78 2.69
N LYS A 7 7.23 16.48 2.58
CA LYS A 7 8.52 15.95 3.01
C LYS A 7 8.49 15.57 4.49
N ASN A 8 7.91 16.41 5.34
CA ASN A 8 7.80 16.13 6.77
C ASN A 8 6.94 14.89 7.03
N LYS A 9 5.87 14.69 6.27
CA LYS A 9 5.03 13.49 6.39
C LYS A 9 5.80 12.23 6.01
N ILE A 10 6.63 12.30 4.97
CA ILE A 10 7.47 11.17 4.55
C ILE A 10 8.53 10.89 5.61
N ASP A 11 9.17 11.91 6.16
CA ASP A 11 10.12 11.74 7.24
C ASP A 11 9.48 11.08 8.46
N SER A 12 8.26 11.49 8.80
CA SER A 12 7.50 10.89 9.90
C SER A 12 7.19 9.41 9.64
N LEU A 13 6.89 9.05 8.40
CA LEU A 13 6.68 7.66 8.02
C LEU A 13 7.92 6.82 8.29
N TRP A 14 9.09 7.30 7.89
CA TRP A 14 10.35 6.61 8.16
C TRP A 14 10.61 6.46 9.66
N ASP A 15 10.29 7.49 10.44
CA ASP A 15 10.45 7.45 11.90
C ASP A 15 9.57 6.38 12.53
N ILE A 16 8.36 6.18 12.01
CA ILE A 16 7.47 5.11 12.51
C ILE A 16 8.11 3.74 12.32
N PHE A 17 8.70 3.47 11.16
CA PHE A 17 9.39 2.22 10.90
C PHE A 17 10.59 2.04 11.85
N ALA A 18 11.40 3.07 12.00
CA ALA A 18 12.59 3.03 12.85
C ALA A 18 12.21 2.77 14.31
N ALA A 19 11.21 3.49 14.81
CA ALA A 19 10.72 3.32 16.19
C ALA A 19 10.15 1.93 16.42
N GLY A 20 9.59 1.31 15.37
CA GLY A 20 9.06 -0.05 15.43
C GLY A 20 10.11 -1.14 15.31
N GLY A 21 11.38 -0.77 15.07
CA GLY A 21 12.47 -1.74 14.98
C GLY A 21 12.82 -2.18 13.56
N LEU A 22 12.16 -1.66 12.55
CA LEU A 22 12.49 -1.96 11.15
C LEU A 22 13.43 -0.87 10.64
N VAL A 23 14.74 -1.12 10.70
CA VAL A 23 15.75 -0.09 10.47
C VAL A 23 16.53 -0.27 9.16
N ASN A 24 16.44 -1.42 8.52
CA ASN A 24 17.10 -1.63 7.23
C ASN A 24 16.40 -0.82 6.16
N PRO A 25 17.05 0.17 5.52
CA PRO A 25 16.40 1.04 4.55
C PRO A 25 15.78 0.30 3.37
N LEU A 26 16.41 -0.77 2.90
CA LEU A 26 15.86 -1.54 1.78
C LEU A 26 14.57 -2.24 2.17
N GLU A 27 14.50 -2.79 3.38
CA GLU A 27 13.27 -3.42 3.87
C GLU A 27 12.16 -2.40 4.05
N VAL A 28 12.48 -1.21 4.56
CA VAL A 28 11.49 -0.13 4.71
C VAL A 28 10.92 0.27 3.36
N ILE A 29 11.76 0.48 2.35
CA ILE A 29 11.32 0.82 0.99
C ILE A 29 10.43 -0.27 0.42
N GLU A 30 10.80 -1.54 0.61
CA GLU A 30 9.98 -2.65 0.12
C GLU A 30 8.59 -2.63 0.76
N GLN A 31 8.54 -2.46 2.08
CA GLN A 31 7.25 -2.45 2.79
C GLN A 31 6.38 -1.27 2.35
N ILE A 32 6.96 -0.08 2.22
CA ILE A 32 6.24 1.09 1.71
C ILE A 32 5.71 0.82 0.31
N THR A 33 6.53 0.25 -0.55
CA THR A 33 6.15 -0.05 -1.94
C THR A 33 4.99 -1.03 -1.99
N TYR A 34 5.04 -2.09 -1.22
CA TYR A 34 3.95 -3.07 -1.17
C TYR A 34 2.64 -2.44 -0.66
N LEU A 35 2.72 -1.62 0.36
CA LEU A 35 1.54 -0.98 0.92
C LEU A 35 0.95 0.04 -0.05
N MET A 36 1.78 0.80 -0.75
CA MET A 36 1.31 1.72 -1.79
C MET A 36 0.66 0.98 -2.94
N PHE A 37 1.20 -0.17 -3.33
CA PHE A 37 0.59 -1.01 -4.35
C PHE A 37 -0.81 -1.46 -3.92
N ILE A 38 -0.95 -1.91 -2.68
CA ILE A 38 -2.24 -2.36 -2.14
C ILE A 38 -3.24 -1.20 -2.16
N HIS A 39 -2.82 -0.02 -1.76
CA HIS A 39 -3.66 1.18 -1.82
C HIS A 39 -4.09 1.48 -3.26
N ASP A 40 -3.14 1.44 -4.18
CA ASP A 40 -3.38 1.78 -5.59
C ASP A 40 -4.29 0.76 -6.28
N LEU A 41 -4.25 -0.50 -5.87
CA LEU A 41 -5.18 -1.50 -6.40
C LEU A 41 -6.63 -1.12 -6.12
N ASP A 42 -6.91 -0.68 -4.91
CA ASP A 42 -8.25 -0.24 -4.53
C ASP A 42 -8.68 0.98 -5.33
N ASP A 43 -7.82 1.99 -5.40
CA ASP A 43 -8.11 3.21 -6.17
C ASP A 43 -8.35 2.90 -7.65
N SER A 44 -7.50 2.09 -8.24
CA SER A 44 -7.58 1.70 -9.65
C SER A 44 -8.87 0.93 -9.94
N ASP A 45 -9.22 0.01 -9.06
CA ASP A 45 -10.44 -0.78 -9.20
C ASP A 45 -11.68 0.11 -9.14
N ASN A 46 -11.72 1.03 -8.18
CA ASN A 46 -12.83 1.98 -8.03
C ASN A 46 -12.95 2.89 -9.26
N MET A 47 -11.84 3.35 -9.80
CA MET A 47 -11.81 4.19 -10.99
C MET A 47 -12.35 3.44 -12.21
N ARG A 48 -11.93 2.20 -12.42
CA ARG A 48 -12.40 1.36 -13.52
C ARG A 48 -13.90 1.08 -13.40
N ALA A 49 -14.36 0.86 -12.18
CA ALA A 49 -15.80 0.65 -11.94
C ALA A 49 -16.60 1.88 -12.33
N LYS A 50 -16.13 3.08 -11.97
CA LYS A 50 -16.79 4.34 -12.33
C LYS A 50 -16.79 4.57 -13.83
N GLU A 51 -15.67 4.36 -14.49
CA GLU A 51 -15.57 4.53 -15.95
C GLU A 51 -16.51 3.59 -16.68
N SER A 52 -16.57 2.34 -16.25
CA SER A 52 -17.47 1.36 -16.86
C SER A 52 -18.93 1.74 -16.67
N ALA A 53 -19.30 2.22 -15.49
CA ALA A 53 -20.66 2.68 -15.20
C ALA A 53 -21.04 3.85 -16.10
N MET A 54 -20.12 4.79 -16.31
CA MET A 54 -20.36 5.95 -17.20
C MET A 54 -20.56 5.53 -18.64
N LEU A 55 -19.93 4.45 -19.07
CA LEU A 55 -20.04 3.93 -20.43
C LEU A 55 -21.17 2.91 -20.59
N GLY A 56 -21.91 2.62 -19.52
CA GLY A 56 -22.98 1.63 -19.53
C GLY A 56 -22.48 0.19 -19.61
N LEU A 57 -21.22 -0.04 -19.27
CA LEU A 57 -20.62 -1.37 -19.30
C LEU A 57 -20.62 -1.99 -17.92
N SER A 58 -20.72 -3.32 -17.87
CA SER A 58 -20.52 -4.04 -16.61
C SER A 58 -19.03 -4.15 -16.32
N TYR A 59 -18.68 -4.09 -15.03
CA TYR A 59 -17.31 -4.22 -14.58
C TYR A 59 -17.20 -5.27 -13.48
N GLN A 60 -16.24 -6.15 -13.62
CA GLN A 60 -15.96 -7.12 -12.57
C GLN A 60 -14.76 -6.66 -11.76
N SER A 61 -15.00 -6.36 -10.48
CA SER A 61 -13.97 -5.94 -9.57
C SER A 61 -12.98 -7.07 -9.32
N ILE A 62 -11.70 -6.69 -9.14
CA ILE A 62 -10.69 -7.65 -8.68
C ILE A 62 -10.97 -8.10 -7.24
N PHE A 63 -11.68 -7.28 -6.46
CA PHE A 63 -12.14 -7.65 -5.12
C PHE A 63 -13.52 -8.28 -5.23
N SER A 64 -13.54 -9.55 -5.65
CA SER A 64 -14.79 -10.27 -5.86
C SER A 64 -15.53 -10.46 -4.54
N GLU A 65 -16.82 -10.77 -4.62
CA GLU A 65 -17.66 -10.98 -3.44
C GLU A 65 -17.03 -11.99 -2.48
N LYS A 66 -16.41 -13.04 -3.02
CA LYS A 66 -15.67 -14.04 -2.23
C LYS A 66 -14.30 -14.26 -2.84
N VAL A 67 -13.27 -14.09 -2.03
CA VAL A 67 -11.89 -14.35 -2.41
C VAL A 67 -11.42 -15.58 -1.67
N LYS A 68 -10.86 -16.52 -2.41
CA LYS A 68 -10.37 -17.78 -1.87
C LYS A 68 -8.85 -17.74 -1.75
N ILE A 69 -8.33 -17.96 -0.55
CA ILE A 69 -6.91 -18.09 -0.28
C ILE A 69 -6.67 -19.47 0.34
N GLY A 70 -6.05 -20.35 -0.41
CA GLY A 70 -5.93 -21.75 0.01
C GLY A 70 -7.30 -22.38 0.12
N GLU A 71 -7.63 -22.90 1.29
CA GLU A 71 -8.94 -23.50 1.56
C GLU A 71 -9.90 -22.57 2.28
N ARG A 72 -9.46 -21.33 2.56
CA ARG A 72 -10.26 -20.36 3.29
C ARG A 72 -10.83 -19.33 2.33
N THR A 73 -11.95 -18.74 2.70
CA THR A 73 -12.65 -17.73 1.90
C THR A 73 -12.94 -16.50 2.74
N ILE A 74 -12.82 -15.34 2.12
CA ILE A 74 -13.12 -14.06 2.76
C ILE A 74 -13.89 -13.17 1.77
N ALA A 75 -14.70 -12.27 2.30
CA ALA A 75 -15.34 -11.25 1.47
C ALA A 75 -14.26 -10.35 0.87
N GLY A 76 -14.26 -10.19 -0.45
CA GLY A 76 -13.25 -9.40 -1.15
C GLY A 76 -13.20 -7.94 -0.71
N SER A 77 -14.34 -7.40 -0.28
CA SER A 77 -14.41 -6.03 0.22
C SER A 77 -13.49 -5.78 1.41
N GLN A 78 -13.23 -6.79 2.22
CA GLN A 78 -12.34 -6.65 3.38
C GLN A 78 -10.86 -6.50 3.01
N LEU A 79 -10.52 -6.79 1.76
CA LEU A 79 -9.16 -6.66 1.24
C LEU A 79 -8.90 -5.27 0.66
N LYS A 80 -9.91 -4.43 0.61
CA LYS A 80 -9.79 -3.07 0.08
C LYS A 80 -9.20 -2.15 1.13
N TRP A 81 -8.23 -1.35 0.74
CA TRP A 81 -7.61 -0.36 1.63
C TRP A 81 -8.66 0.54 2.28
N SER A 82 -9.61 1.03 1.49
CA SER A 82 -10.67 1.93 1.96
C SER A 82 -11.57 1.29 3.03
N VAL A 83 -11.55 -0.02 3.14
CA VAL A 83 -12.32 -0.74 4.14
C VAL A 83 -11.44 -1.06 5.36
N PHE A 84 -10.30 -1.72 5.15
CA PHE A 84 -9.52 -2.19 6.29
C PHE A 84 -8.72 -1.10 7.01
N HIS A 85 -8.53 0.08 6.41
CA HIS A 85 -7.78 1.16 7.06
C HIS A 85 -8.50 1.67 8.32
N ASP A 86 -9.80 1.41 8.44
CA ASP A 86 -10.59 1.76 9.63
C ASP A 86 -10.69 0.62 10.66
N PHE A 87 -10.11 -0.53 10.37
CA PHE A 87 -10.16 -1.65 11.31
C PHE A 87 -9.29 -1.41 12.53
N PRO A 88 -9.63 -2.02 13.67
CA PRO A 88 -8.71 -2.06 14.81
C PRO A 88 -7.35 -2.66 14.40
N ALA A 89 -6.29 -2.23 15.05
CA ALA A 89 -4.92 -2.58 14.68
C ALA A 89 -4.72 -4.10 14.56
N ASP A 90 -5.21 -4.87 15.52
CA ASP A 90 -5.04 -6.33 15.50
C ASP A 90 -5.73 -6.98 14.30
N ARG A 91 -6.94 -6.54 13.99
CA ARG A 91 -7.70 -7.07 12.86
C ARG A 91 -7.05 -6.66 11.55
N MET A 92 -6.62 -5.40 11.44
CA MET A 92 -5.91 -4.92 10.26
C MET A 92 -4.64 -5.75 10.01
N TYR A 93 -3.90 -6.03 11.06
CA TYR A 93 -2.67 -6.82 10.97
C TYR A 93 -2.95 -8.25 10.47
N THR A 94 -3.96 -8.90 11.04
CA THR A 94 -4.36 -10.25 10.62
C THR A 94 -4.81 -10.26 9.17
N ILE A 95 -5.65 -9.31 8.76
CA ILE A 95 -6.11 -9.19 7.37
C ILE A 95 -4.92 -8.99 6.44
N MET A 96 -4.02 -8.10 6.80
CA MET A 96 -2.85 -7.80 5.95
C MET A 96 -1.95 -9.03 5.78
N GLN A 97 -1.61 -9.67 6.90
CA GLN A 97 -0.67 -10.78 6.89
C GLN A 97 -1.24 -12.05 6.27
N GLU A 98 -2.48 -12.38 6.60
CA GLU A 98 -3.07 -13.66 6.22
C GLU A 98 -3.88 -13.62 4.94
N TRP A 99 -4.31 -12.44 4.50
CA TRP A 99 -5.22 -12.32 3.37
C TRP A 99 -4.74 -11.38 2.29
N VAL A 100 -4.38 -10.14 2.63
CA VAL A 100 -4.03 -9.14 1.61
C VAL A 100 -2.73 -9.51 0.89
N PHE A 101 -1.67 -9.81 1.62
CA PHE A 101 -0.41 -10.20 1.00
C PHE A 101 -0.53 -11.48 0.18
N PRO A 102 -1.14 -12.56 0.68
CA PRO A 102 -1.40 -13.71 -0.19
C PRO A 102 -2.27 -13.38 -1.40
N PHE A 103 -3.26 -12.49 -1.26
CA PHE A 103 -4.12 -12.09 -2.36
C PHE A 103 -3.34 -11.39 -3.48
N ILE A 104 -2.49 -10.42 -3.14
CA ILE A 104 -1.75 -9.68 -4.17
C ILE A 104 -0.81 -10.59 -4.95
N LYS A 105 -0.34 -11.67 -4.35
CA LYS A 105 0.47 -12.67 -5.04
C LYS A 105 -0.31 -13.47 -6.07
N THR A 106 -1.63 -13.56 -5.92
CA THR A 106 -2.48 -14.27 -6.87
C THR A 106 -2.91 -13.43 -8.06
N LEU A 107 -2.71 -12.10 -8.01
CA LEU A 107 -3.21 -11.18 -9.03
C LEU A 107 -2.35 -11.13 -10.29
N HIS A 108 -1.15 -11.67 -10.26
CA HIS A 108 -0.28 -11.65 -11.44
C HIS A 108 -0.66 -12.74 -12.41
N SER A 109 -1.63 -12.46 -13.25
CA SER A 109 -1.95 -13.32 -14.39
C SER A 109 -1.02 -13.07 -15.56
N ASP A 110 -0.39 -11.90 -15.62
CA ASP A 110 0.58 -11.56 -16.65
C ASP A 110 1.99 -11.83 -16.11
N LYS A 111 2.47 -13.01 -16.39
CA LYS A 111 3.75 -13.50 -15.86
C LYS A 111 4.97 -12.80 -16.44
N ASN A 112 4.80 -11.92 -17.41
CA ASN A 112 5.91 -11.24 -18.06
C ASN A 112 6.19 -9.85 -17.51
N SER A 113 5.35 -9.36 -16.62
CA SER A 113 5.55 -8.07 -15.99
C SER A 113 6.64 -8.16 -14.92
N ALA A 114 7.61 -7.25 -14.95
CA ALA A 114 8.62 -7.14 -13.90
C ALA A 114 7.96 -6.84 -12.55
N TYR A 115 6.84 -6.15 -12.59
CA TYR A 115 6.05 -5.81 -11.41
C TYR A 115 5.45 -7.06 -10.76
N SER A 116 4.92 -7.97 -11.58
CA SER A 116 4.39 -9.24 -11.09
C SER A 116 5.45 -10.05 -10.36
N LYS A 117 6.65 -10.11 -10.91
CA LYS A 117 7.77 -10.82 -10.29
C LYS A 117 8.15 -10.20 -8.95
N TYR A 118 8.16 -8.87 -8.89
CA TYR A 118 8.47 -8.15 -7.68
C TYR A 118 7.47 -8.48 -6.56
N MET A 119 6.18 -8.50 -6.92
CA MET A 119 5.12 -8.79 -5.96
C MET A 119 5.03 -10.26 -5.56
N ASP A 120 5.52 -11.18 -6.41
CA ASP A 120 5.60 -12.61 -6.08
C ASP A 120 6.43 -12.86 -4.83
N ASP A 121 7.48 -12.09 -4.65
CA ASP A 121 8.42 -12.24 -3.54
C ASP A 121 8.06 -11.37 -2.35
N ALA A 122 6.91 -10.70 -2.39
CA ALA A 122 6.49 -9.80 -1.32
C ALA A 122 6.31 -10.55 0.00
N ILE A 123 6.99 -10.07 1.03
CA ILE A 123 6.89 -10.61 2.38
C ILE A 123 6.47 -9.48 3.31
N PHE A 124 5.44 -9.73 4.10
CA PHE A 124 4.98 -8.78 5.09
C PHE A 124 5.91 -8.81 6.31
N LYS A 125 6.58 -7.70 6.58
CA LYS A 125 7.61 -7.64 7.63
C LYS A 125 7.33 -6.61 8.72
N LEU A 126 6.14 -6.00 8.72
CA LEU A 126 5.82 -5.04 9.77
C LEU A 126 5.74 -5.77 11.13
N PRO A 127 6.45 -5.28 12.16
CA PRO A 127 6.69 -6.11 13.36
C PRO A 127 5.49 -6.23 14.29
N THR A 128 4.60 -5.25 14.33
CA THR A 128 3.46 -5.28 15.26
C THR A 128 2.22 -4.66 14.63
N PRO A 129 1.03 -5.00 15.17
CA PRO A 129 -0.22 -4.35 14.74
C PRO A 129 -0.19 -2.83 14.90
N LEU A 130 0.39 -2.33 15.98
CA LEU A 130 0.45 -0.89 16.23
C LEU A 130 1.30 -0.17 15.16
N VAL A 131 2.43 -0.76 14.79
CA VAL A 131 3.28 -0.19 13.73
C VAL A 131 2.52 -0.15 12.41
N LEU A 132 1.85 -1.24 12.04
CA LEU A 132 1.05 -1.26 10.82
C LEU A 132 -0.03 -0.17 10.83
N SER A 133 -0.76 -0.04 11.92
CA SER A 133 -1.82 0.97 12.04
C SER A 133 -1.27 2.38 11.84
N LYS A 134 -0.13 2.69 12.46
CA LYS A 134 0.50 4.00 12.32
C LYS A 134 1.00 4.25 10.89
N VAL A 135 1.56 3.22 10.25
CA VAL A 135 2.04 3.32 8.86
C VAL A 135 0.86 3.55 7.91
N VAL A 136 -0.23 2.82 8.08
CA VAL A 136 -1.42 2.98 7.25
C VAL A 136 -1.99 4.40 7.41
N ASP A 137 -2.10 4.91 8.63
CA ASP A 137 -2.59 6.28 8.87
C ASP A 137 -1.66 7.31 8.22
N ALA A 138 -0.35 7.13 8.33
CA ALA A 138 0.62 8.04 7.72
C ALA A 138 0.53 8.02 6.20
N LEU A 139 0.35 6.84 5.60
CA LEU A 139 0.16 6.72 4.16
C LEU A 139 -1.14 7.37 3.70
N ASP A 140 -2.21 7.22 4.45
CA ASP A 140 -3.48 7.90 4.14
C ASP A 140 -3.29 9.43 4.09
N GLU A 141 -2.57 9.99 5.04
CA GLU A 141 -2.28 11.42 5.06
C GLU A 141 -1.45 11.84 3.85
N ILE A 142 -0.45 11.04 3.49
CA ILE A 142 0.40 11.31 2.32
C ILE A 142 -0.44 11.28 1.04
N TYR A 143 -1.30 10.29 0.88
CA TYR A 143 -2.18 10.19 -0.29
C TYR A 143 -3.16 11.38 -0.36
N GLN A 144 -3.69 11.79 0.77
CA GLN A 144 -4.57 12.95 0.82
C GLN A 144 -3.84 14.21 0.35
N MET A 145 -2.61 14.42 0.79
CA MET A 145 -1.80 15.55 0.36
C MET A 145 -1.45 15.47 -1.13
N MET A 146 -1.15 14.28 -1.64
CA MET A 146 -0.88 14.07 -3.06
C MET A 146 -2.10 14.46 -3.90
N ASN A 147 -3.29 14.07 -3.48
CA ASN A 147 -4.53 14.42 -4.17
C ASN A 147 -4.80 15.93 -4.12
N GLU A 148 -4.54 16.58 -3.00
CA GLU A 148 -4.71 18.02 -2.86
C GLU A 148 -3.76 18.81 -3.76
N LEU A 149 -2.53 18.32 -3.95
CA LEU A 149 -1.54 18.96 -4.79
C LEU A 149 -1.85 18.83 -6.28
N GLN A 150 -2.66 17.85 -6.67
CA GLN A 150 -3.11 17.61 -8.05
C GLN A 150 -1.96 17.59 -9.06
N THR A 151 -0.78 17.18 -8.65
CA THR A 151 0.36 17.09 -9.56
C THR A 151 0.50 15.65 -10.02
N ALA A 152 0.74 15.48 -11.33
CA ALA A 152 0.81 14.16 -11.95
C ALA A 152 1.98 13.33 -11.46
N ASP A 153 3.00 13.94 -10.87
CA ASP A 153 4.26 13.27 -10.53
C ASP A 153 4.57 13.22 -9.05
N VAL A 154 3.59 13.51 -8.19
CA VAL A 154 3.82 13.52 -6.74
C VAL A 154 4.20 12.13 -6.23
N ARG A 155 3.62 11.07 -6.81
CA ARG A 155 3.97 9.70 -6.43
C ARG A 155 5.43 9.38 -6.71
N GLY A 156 5.93 9.77 -7.87
CA GLY A 156 7.35 9.64 -8.20
C GLY A 156 8.23 10.40 -7.22
N ASP A 157 7.79 11.61 -6.84
CA ASP A 157 8.49 12.43 -5.85
C ASP A 157 8.55 11.76 -4.48
N VAL A 158 7.49 11.07 -4.07
CA VAL A 158 7.47 10.30 -2.81
C VAL A 158 8.52 9.19 -2.85
N TYR A 159 8.58 8.44 -3.95
CA TYR A 159 9.60 7.39 -4.12
C TYR A 159 11.00 7.99 -4.12
N GLU A 160 11.20 9.11 -4.80
CA GLU A 160 12.49 9.78 -4.84
C GLU A 160 12.96 10.21 -3.45
N LEU A 161 12.08 10.81 -2.64
CA LEU A 161 12.41 11.17 -1.27
C LEU A 161 12.75 9.95 -0.41
N SER A 162 12.06 8.85 -0.65
CA SER A 162 12.36 7.60 0.05
C SER A 162 13.74 7.09 -0.32
N LEU A 163 14.15 7.21 -1.58
CA LEU A 163 15.49 6.85 -2.02
C LEU A 163 16.57 7.74 -1.42
N ILE A 164 16.28 9.01 -1.17
CA ILE A 164 17.19 9.91 -0.48
C ILE A 164 17.48 9.40 0.93
N HIS A 165 16.49 8.87 1.62
CA HIS A 165 16.70 8.27 2.93
C HIS A 165 17.65 7.08 2.89
N ILE A 166 17.69 6.33 1.80
CA ILE A 166 18.63 5.23 1.62
C ILE A 166 20.05 5.75 1.39
N SER A 167 20.19 6.77 0.51
CA SER A 167 21.50 7.29 0.13
C SER A 167 22.11 8.22 1.18
N GLU A 168 21.28 8.77 2.07
CA GLU A 168 21.75 9.55 3.21
C GLU A 168 21.43 8.79 4.49
N PRO A 169 22.18 7.69 4.78
CA PRO A 169 21.89 6.92 5.97
C PRO A 169 22.08 7.78 7.19
N THR A 170 21.09 7.79 7.98
CA THR A 170 21.02 8.29 9.33
C THR A 170 22.17 9.12 9.81
N ARG A 171 21.91 10.34 9.96
CA ARG A 171 22.75 11.19 10.76
C ARG A 171 22.68 10.72 12.21
N PRO A 172 23.83 10.55 12.85
CA PRO A 172 23.85 10.25 14.26
C PRO A 172 23.10 11.30 15.05
#